data_e7cbc863f579e686211a250e4bc812c5
#
_entry.id   e7cbc863f579e686211a250e4bc812c5
#
_cell.length_a   1.000
_cell.length_b   1.000
_cell.length_c   1.000
_cell.angle_alpha   90.00
_cell.angle_beta   90.00
_cell.angle_gamma   90.00
#
_symmetry.space_group_name_H-M   'P 1'
#
loop_
_entity.id
_entity.type
_entity.pdbx_description
1 polymer ?
#
loop_
_entity_poly.entity_id
_entity_poly.type
_entity_poly.pdbx_seq_one_letter_code
_entity_poly.pdbx_strand_id
1 'polypeptide(L)'
;KIASGFFPRFVNQQNQFLLGNGVTLTDQNNKAKLGRGFDRQLQKLGHAAIVGGVAFGFWNLDHLDGFRLTEIVPLDDENNGALMAGIRFWQVSKTKPLRATLYELDGYTDYIKTDEKPMSVLKEKRSYILHIATSEIDGTEIYDGENYPSFPIIPLWCNQNHQSELVGIREAIDSYDLIKSGFANDLDQASMIYWILQNTGGMDDVDLARFLDRLHTVGAAVVDGDDGVKADAHTVEVPYQSRTAYLDKLKADMYDDFQALDVTKLMGGQKTATEIRAAYE
;
A
#
# COMPACT_ATOMS: atom_id res chain seq x y z
N LYS A 1 15.61 -4.48 8.22
CA LYS A 1 14.43 -5.24 7.77
C LYS A 1 14.32 -5.10 6.25
N ILE A 2 14.22 -6.22 5.55
CA ILE A 2 14.01 -6.28 4.09
C ILE A 2 12.51 -6.42 3.87
N ALA A 3 11.90 -5.43 3.20
CA ALA A 3 10.48 -5.47 2.88
C ALA A 3 10.28 -6.00 1.44
N SER A 4 9.28 -6.85 1.25
CA SER A 4 8.86 -7.33 -0.06
C SER A 4 7.83 -6.38 -0.70
N GLY A 5 7.73 -6.42 -2.01
CA GLY A 5 6.75 -5.64 -2.78
C GLY A 5 5.58 -6.48 -3.30
N PHE A 6 5.16 -7.53 -2.57
CA PHE A 6 4.09 -8.41 -3.04
C PHE A 6 2.75 -7.70 -3.13
N PHE A 7 2.28 -7.11 -2.04
CA PHE A 7 0.96 -6.49 -2.00
C PHE A 7 0.77 -5.39 -3.06
N PRO A 8 1.68 -4.39 -3.20
CA PRO A 8 1.55 -3.41 -4.28
C PRO A 8 1.49 -4.03 -5.68
N ARG A 9 2.23 -5.12 -5.91
CA ARG A 9 2.22 -5.84 -7.20
C ARG A 9 0.88 -6.51 -7.45
N PHE A 10 0.33 -7.20 -6.45
CA PHE A 10 -0.95 -7.87 -6.53
C PHE A 10 -2.09 -6.88 -6.77
N VAL A 11 -2.14 -5.78 -6.00
CA VAL A 11 -3.11 -4.70 -6.18
C VAL A 11 -3.07 -4.15 -7.61
N ASN A 12 -1.86 -3.91 -8.14
CA ASN A 12 -1.71 -3.42 -9.50
C ASN A 12 -2.21 -4.43 -10.54
N GLN A 13 -1.91 -5.73 -10.38
CA GLN A 13 -2.38 -6.76 -11.30
C GLN A 13 -3.91 -6.84 -11.29
N GLN A 14 -4.53 -6.95 -10.12
CA GLN A 14 -5.97 -7.04 -9.98
C GLN A 14 -6.68 -5.80 -10.54
N ASN A 15 -6.20 -4.61 -10.19
CA ASN A 15 -6.78 -3.36 -10.69
C ASN A 15 -6.63 -3.22 -12.21
N GLN A 16 -5.47 -3.63 -12.75
CA GLN A 16 -5.24 -3.61 -14.19
C GLN A 16 -6.11 -4.61 -14.93
N PHE A 17 -6.33 -5.79 -14.37
CA PHE A 17 -7.22 -6.79 -14.93
C PHE A 17 -8.66 -6.28 -14.99
N LEU A 18 -9.16 -5.72 -13.89
CA LEU A 18 -10.54 -5.26 -13.78
C LEU A 18 -10.82 -3.96 -14.58
N LEU A 19 -9.92 -3.00 -14.52
CA LEU A 19 -10.16 -1.63 -14.99
C LEU A 19 -9.15 -1.15 -16.03
N GLY A 20 -8.17 -1.98 -16.41
CA GLY A 20 -7.09 -1.58 -17.31
C GLY A 20 -7.55 -1.14 -18.70
N ASN A 21 -8.61 -1.77 -19.19
CA ASN A 21 -9.23 -1.43 -20.49
C ASN A 21 -10.34 -0.38 -20.40
N GLY A 22 -10.58 0.16 -19.19
CA GLY A 22 -11.70 1.05 -18.92
C GLY A 22 -13.04 0.33 -18.87
N VAL A 23 -14.11 1.10 -18.70
CA VAL A 23 -15.49 0.60 -18.62
C VAL A 23 -16.20 0.78 -19.95
N THR A 24 -16.88 -0.24 -20.43
CA THR A 24 -17.74 -0.17 -21.61
C THR A 24 -19.20 -0.06 -21.18
N LEU A 25 -19.89 0.97 -21.62
CA LEU A 25 -21.33 1.13 -21.43
C LEU A 25 -22.07 0.72 -22.69
N THR A 26 -23.26 0.14 -22.52
CA THR A 26 -24.15 -0.26 -23.64
C THR A 26 -24.49 0.94 -24.53
N ASP A 27 -24.74 2.11 -23.90
CA ASP A 27 -24.95 3.36 -24.61
C ASP A 27 -23.66 4.19 -24.64
N GLN A 28 -23.07 4.33 -25.82
CA GLN A 28 -21.85 5.10 -26.04
C GLN A 28 -22.04 6.62 -25.79
N ASN A 29 -23.25 7.16 -25.94
CA ASN A 29 -23.54 8.54 -25.62
C ASN A 29 -23.39 8.81 -24.12
N ASN A 30 -23.80 7.85 -23.28
CA ASN A 30 -23.62 7.96 -21.84
C ASN A 30 -22.14 7.84 -21.45
N LYS A 31 -21.35 7.02 -22.16
CA LYS A 31 -19.89 6.99 -21.96
C LYS A 31 -19.23 8.34 -22.25
N ALA A 32 -19.64 9.01 -23.32
CA ALA A 32 -19.12 10.33 -23.69
C ALA A 32 -19.40 11.40 -22.61
N LYS A 33 -20.55 11.33 -21.93
CA LYS A 33 -20.93 12.24 -20.84
C LYS A 33 -20.06 12.11 -19.59
N LEU A 34 -19.40 10.93 -19.38
CA LEU A 34 -18.52 10.71 -18.24
C LEU A 34 -17.18 11.47 -18.32
N GLY A 35 -16.90 12.10 -19.45
CA GLY A 35 -15.68 12.89 -19.65
C GLY A 35 -14.43 12.03 -19.93
N ARG A 36 -13.38 12.67 -20.45
CA ARG A 36 -12.16 12.00 -20.93
C ARG A 36 -11.31 11.36 -19.83
N GLY A 37 -11.46 11.81 -18.59
CA GLY A 37 -10.66 11.36 -17.44
C GLY A 37 -11.28 10.22 -16.63
N PHE A 38 -12.52 9.84 -16.94
CA PHE A 38 -13.31 8.95 -16.13
C PHE A 38 -12.63 7.60 -15.83
N ASP A 39 -12.21 6.87 -16.84
CA ASP A 39 -11.59 5.55 -16.67
C ASP A 39 -10.32 5.62 -15.83
N ARG A 40 -9.52 6.67 -16.03
CA ARG A 40 -8.31 6.88 -15.23
C ARG A 40 -8.61 7.16 -13.75
N GLN A 41 -9.66 7.91 -13.48
CA GLN A 41 -10.08 8.17 -12.10
C GLN A 41 -10.72 6.94 -11.47
N LEU A 42 -11.48 6.18 -12.23
CA LEU A 42 -12.03 4.90 -11.77
C LEU A 42 -10.93 3.87 -11.45
N GLN A 43 -9.86 3.80 -12.25
CA GLN A 43 -8.69 2.97 -11.94
C GLN A 43 -8.03 3.38 -10.61
N LYS A 44 -7.90 4.69 -10.36
CA LYS A 44 -7.37 5.17 -9.07
C LYS A 44 -8.26 4.82 -7.90
N LEU A 45 -9.58 4.93 -8.08
CA LEU A 45 -10.56 4.52 -7.08
C LEU A 45 -10.52 3.02 -6.83
N GLY A 46 -10.46 2.19 -7.88
CA GLY A 46 -10.32 0.74 -7.77
C GLY A 46 -9.07 0.35 -6.98
N HIS A 47 -7.93 0.94 -7.32
CA HIS A 47 -6.69 0.73 -6.56
C HIS A 47 -6.86 1.11 -5.08
N ALA A 48 -7.47 2.27 -4.80
CA ALA A 48 -7.69 2.73 -3.42
C ALA A 48 -8.69 1.82 -2.67
N ALA A 49 -9.71 1.29 -3.35
CA ALA A 49 -10.66 0.35 -2.79
C ALA A 49 -9.99 -0.99 -2.42
N ILE A 50 -9.16 -1.56 -3.29
CA ILE A 50 -8.42 -2.80 -3.03
C ILE A 50 -7.51 -2.63 -1.78
N VAL A 51 -6.85 -1.49 -1.67
CA VAL A 51 -5.94 -1.20 -0.54
C VAL A 51 -6.71 -0.91 0.75
N GLY A 52 -7.80 -0.14 0.68
CA GLY A 52 -8.54 0.34 1.87
C GLY A 52 -9.77 -0.47 2.24
N GLY A 53 -10.24 -1.37 1.36
CA GLY A 53 -11.54 -2.04 1.46
C GLY A 53 -12.66 -1.24 0.82
N VAL A 54 -12.55 0.08 0.81
CA VAL A 54 -13.48 1.03 0.17
C VAL A 54 -12.73 2.26 -0.32
N ALA A 55 -13.21 2.86 -1.40
CA ALA A 55 -12.90 4.20 -1.85
C ALA A 55 -14.20 4.92 -2.21
N PHE A 56 -14.18 6.25 -2.24
CA PHE A 56 -15.37 7.04 -2.47
C PHE A 56 -15.21 7.88 -3.74
N GLY A 57 -16.10 7.66 -4.70
CA GLY A 57 -16.21 8.49 -5.90
C GLY A 57 -17.12 9.67 -5.62
N PHE A 58 -16.69 10.87 -5.96
CA PHE A 58 -17.49 12.07 -5.90
C PHE A 58 -17.72 12.58 -7.32
N TRP A 59 -18.99 12.65 -7.73
CA TRP A 59 -19.32 13.26 -9.01
C TRP A 59 -19.31 14.79 -8.89
N ASN A 60 -18.32 15.41 -9.51
CA ASN A 60 -18.10 16.84 -9.44
C ASN A 60 -18.42 17.49 -10.80
N LEU A 61 -19.68 17.85 -10.97
CA LEU A 61 -20.26 18.44 -12.18
C LEU A 61 -20.11 17.55 -13.42
N ASP A 62 -18.93 17.52 -14.03
CA ASP A 62 -18.64 16.89 -15.32
C ASP A 62 -17.54 15.81 -15.22
N HIS A 63 -17.03 15.55 -14.03
CA HIS A 63 -15.96 14.60 -13.83
C HIS A 63 -16.07 13.86 -12.49
N LEU A 64 -15.35 12.73 -12.41
CA LEU A 64 -15.24 11.90 -11.21
C LEU A 64 -13.99 12.29 -10.43
N ASP A 65 -14.16 12.73 -9.19
CA ASP A 65 -13.10 12.82 -8.18
C ASP A 65 -13.07 11.57 -7.32
N GLY A 66 -11.93 11.29 -6.68
CA GLY A 66 -11.77 10.13 -5.83
C GLY A 66 -11.21 10.49 -4.47
N PHE A 67 -11.82 9.93 -3.42
CA PHE A 67 -11.35 10.04 -2.04
C PHE A 67 -10.98 8.67 -1.50
N ARG A 68 -9.84 8.60 -0.82
CA ARG A 68 -9.43 7.39 -0.10
C ARG A 68 -10.16 7.31 1.23
N LEU A 69 -10.28 6.12 1.78
CA LEU A 69 -10.83 5.92 3.13
C LEU A 69 -10.14 6.80 4.20
N THR A 70 -8.86 7.12 4.02
CA THR A 70 -8.11 7.99 4.94
C THR A 70 -8.39 9.48 4.76
N GLU A 71 -9.16 9.87 3.76
CA GLU A 71 -9.46 11.28 3.42
C GLU A 71 -10.91 11.66 3.69
N ILE A 72 -11.79 10.67 3.97
CA ILE A 72 -13.22 10.88 4.19
C ILE A 72 -13.73 10.03 5.34
N VAL A 73 -14.64 10.59 6.13
CA VAL A 73 -15.43 9.86 7.12
C VAL A 73 -16.86 9.78 6.56
N PRO A 74 -17.32 8.58 6.20
CA PRO A 74 -18.70 8.38 5.78
C PRO A 74 -19.62 8.52 7.00
N LEU A 75 -20.82 9.07 6.78
CA LEU A 75 -21.89 9.19 7.77
C LEU A 75 -23.11 8.48 7.21
N ASP A 76 -23.39 7.31 7.77
CA ASP A 76 -24.47 6.44 7.35
C ASP A 76 -25.74 6.71 8.18
N ASP A 77 -26.89 6.47 7.59
CA ASP A 77 -28.18 6.48 8.27
C ASP A 77 -28.25 5.32 9.27
N GLU A 78 -28.56 5.61 10.52
CA GLU A 78 -28.65 4.62 11.61
C GLU A 78 -29.73 3.55 11.36
N ASN A 79 -30.75 3.85 10.54
CA ASN A 79 -31.88 2.93 10.32
C ASN A 79 -31.65 1.96 9.17
N ASN A 80 -30.97 2.39 8.10
CA ASN A 80 -30.85 1.58 6.88
C ASN A 80 -29.40 1.39 6.40
N GLY A 81 -28.41 2.03 7.07
CA GLY A 81 -27.00 1.95 6.71
C GLY A 81 -26.66 2.62 5.36
N ALA A 82 -27.56 3.44 4.82
CA ALA A 82 -27.29 4.16 3.59
C ALA A 82 -26.37 5.36 3.86
N LEU A 83 -25.41 5.59 2.97
CA LEU A 83 -24.53 6.76 3.04
C LEU A 83 -25.35 8.04 2.81
N MET A 84 -25.49 8.87 3.84
CA MET A 84 -26.28 10.11 3.81
C MET A 84 -25.44 11.37 3.75
N ALA A 85 -24.25 11.35 4.33
CA ALA A 85 -23.35 12.48 4.38
C ALA A 85 -21.90 11.99 4.42
N GLY A 86 -20.96 12.91 4.26
CA GLY A 86 -19.54 12.57 4.37
C GLY A 86 -18.71 13.79 4.73
N ILE A 87 -17.71 13.59 5.57
CA ILE A 87 -16.76 14.64 5.92
C ILE A 87 -15.42 14.30 5.28
N ARG A 88 -15.05 15.09 4.27
CA ARG A 88 -13.69 15.03 3.72
C ARG A 88 -12.80 16.00 4.45
N PHE A 89 -11.59 15.56 4.77
CA PHE A 89 -10.58 16.43 5.40
C PHE A 89 -9.24 16.30 4.67
N TRP A 90 -8.54 17.41 4.55
CA TRP A 90 -7.23 17.44 3.92
C TRP A 90 -6.38 18.59 4.43
N GLN A 91 -5.09 18.48 4.26
CA GLN A 91 -4.11 19.50 4.56
C GLN A 91 -3.14 19.63 3.39
N VAL A 92 -3.01 20.84 2.84
CA VAL A 92 -2.14 21.08 1.67
C VAL A 92 -0.67 20.87 2.01
N SER A 93 -0.26 21.28 3.22
CA SER A 93 1.06 21.02 3.77
C SER A 93 1.00 21.08 5.30
N LYS A 94 2.02 20.54 5.97
CA LYS A 94 2.11 20.54 7.46
C LYS A 94 2.02 21.95 8.08
N THR A 95 2.36 23.00 7.33
CA THR A 95 2.34 24.40 7.77
C THR A 95 1.05 25.14 7.43
N LYS A 96 0.12 24.48 6.71
CA LYS A 96 -1.16 25.08 6.32
C LYS A 96 -2.27 24.54 7.21
N PRO A 97 -3.35 25.31 7.43
CA PRO A 97 -4.46 24.87 8.25
C PRO A 97 -5.12 23.62 7.67
N LEU A 98 -5.63 22.75 8.56
CA LEU A 98 -6.47 21.62 8.18
C LEU A 98 -7.80 22.16 7.66
N ARG A 99 -8.27 21.59 6.55
CA ARG A 99 -9.57 21.90 5.95
C ARG A 99 -10.46 20.68 6.00
N ALA A 100 -11.75 20.91 6.13
CA ALA A 100 -12.76 19.87 6.01
C ALA A 100 -13.94 20.40 5.20
N THR A 101 -14.58 19.49 4.45
CA THR A 101 -15.85 19.77 3.77
C THR A 101 -16.87 18.73 4.20
N LEU A 102 -17.98 19.17 4.74
CA LEU A 102 -19.15 18.35 5.01
C LEU A 102 -20.01 18.34 3.75
N TYR A 103 -20.22 17.16 3.20
CA TYR A 103 -21.11 16.90 2.07
C TYR A 103 -22.43 16.34 2.61
N GLU A 104 -23.54 16.92 2.19
CA GLU A 104 -24.89 16.52 2.53
C GLU A 104 -25.73 16.43 1.24
N LEU A 105 -26.92 15.90 1.28
CA LEU A 105 -27.77 15.78 0.10
C LEU A 105 -28.15 17.16 -0.51
N ASP A 106 -28.32 18.15 0.33
CA ASP A 106 -28.76 19.51 -0.01
C ASP A 106 -27.63 20.52 -0.14
N GLY A 107 -26.37 20.06 -0.26
CA GLY A 107 -25.22 20.92 -0.48
C GLY A 107 -24.00 20.54 0.36
N TYR A 108 -23.03 21.44 0.42
CA TYR A 108 -21.79 21.23 1.15
C TYR A 108 -21.32 22.48 1.89
N THR A 109 -20.65 22.27 3.04
CA THR A 109 -20.13 23.33 3.90
C THR A 109 -18.63 23.16 4.09
N ASP A 110 -17.87 24.22 3.88
CA ASP A 110 -16.41 24.20 4.07
C ASP A 110 -16.02 24.72 5.46
N TYR A 111 -15.09 24.00 6.08
CA TYR A 111 -14.54 24.27 7.40
C TYR A 111 -13.02 24.46 7.34
N ILE A 112 -12.50 25.19 8.31
CA ILE A 112 -11.07 25.40 8.51
C ILE A 112 -10.72 25.28 9.99
N LYS A 113 -9.56 24.66 10.28
CA LYS A 113 -8.99 24.63 11.61
C LYS A 113 -7.68 25.42 11.59
N THR A 114 -7.62 26.50 12.40
CA THR A 114 -6.41 27.28 12.65
C THR A 114 -5.82 26.91 14.01
N ASP A 115 -4.55 27.24 14.26
CA ASP A 115 -3.89 26.91 15.54
C ASP A 115 -4.57 27.58 16.74
N GLU A 116 -5.22 28.71 16.51
CA GLU A 116 -5.86 29.53 17.56
C GLU A 116 -7.33 29.18 17.82
N LYS A 117 -7.99 28.45 16.89
CA LYS A 117 -9.44 28.21 16.95
C LYS A 117 -9.80 26.76 16.64
N PRO A 118 -10.83 26.20 17.29
CA PRO A 118 -11.41 24.95 16.87
C PRO A 118 -11.91 25.05 15.42
N MET A 119 -12.32 23.91 14.85
CA MET A 119 -12.92 23.86 13.52
C MET A 119 -14.06 24.88 13.42
N SER A 120 -13.98 25.78 12.44
CA SER A 120 -14.96 26.85 12.19
C SER A 120 -15.37 26.87 10.73
N VAL A 121 -16.57 27.37 10.45
CA VAL A 121 -17.08 27.53 9.10
C VAL A 121 -16.20 28.50 8.33
N LEU A 122 -15.67 28.04 7.20
CA LEU A 122 -14.92 28.86 6.26
C LEU A 122 -15.84 29.48 5.22
N LYS A 123 -16.75 28.66 4.70
CA LYS A 123 -17.79 29.06 3.74
C LYS A 123 -19.11 28.41 4.15
N GLU A 124 -20.15 29.20 4.20
CA GLU A 124 -21.51 28.72 4.47
C GLU A 124 -21.96 27.67 3.45
N LYS A 125 -23.02 26.94 3.79
CA LYS A 125 -23.60 25.88 2.96
C LYS A 125 -23.94 26.38 1.58
N ARG A 126 -23.50 25.63 0.55
CA ARG A 126 -23.70 25.94 -0.86
C ARG A 126 -24.21 24.72 -1.61
N SER A 127 -25.02 24.97 -2.62
CA SER A 127 -25.45 23.94 -3.57
C SER A 127 -24.27 23.43 -4.41
N TYR A 128 -24.36 22.18 -4.89
CA TYR A 128 -23.34 21.56 -5.73
C TYR A 128 -23.20 22.22 -7.09
N ILE A 129 -24.32 22.60 -7.70
CA ILE A 129 -24.40 23.20 -9.02
C ILE A 129 -24.81 24.64 -8.83
N LEU A 130 -24.00 25.58 -9.31
CA LEU A 130 -24.28 26.99 -9.25
C LEU A 130 -24.58 27.51 -10.65
N HIS A 131 -25.77 28.00 -10.86
CA HIS A 131 -26.17 28.69 -12.07
C HIS A 131 -26.00 30.19 -11.88
N ILE A 132 -25.27 30.84 -12.78
CA ILE A 132 -25.09 32.28 -12.77
C ILE A 132 -25.83 32.81 -14.02
N ALA A 133 -26.89 33.55 -13.78
CA ALA A 133 -27.60 34.25 -14.85
C ALA A 133 -27.40 35.76 -14.70
N THR A 134 -26.99 36.42 -15.76
CA THR A 134 -26.88 37.87 -15.76
C THR A 134 -28.18 38.48 -16.36
N SER A 135 -28.82 39.36 -15.61
CA SER A 135 -29.99 40.06 -16.07
C SER A 135 -29.61 40.95 -17.26
N GLU A 136 -30.34 40.81 -18.38
CA GLU A 136 -30.12 41.64 -19.57
C GLU A 136 -30.55 43.11 -19.38
N ILE A 137 -31.35 43.38 -18.32
CA ILE A 137 -31.96 44.70 -18.09
C ILE A 137 -31.01 45.60 -17.30
N ASP A 138 -30.38 45.09 -16.25
CA ASP A 138 -29.60 45.87 -15.28
C ASP A 138 -28.19 45.34 -15.03
N GLY A 139 -27.82 44.24 -15.68
CA GLY A 139 -26.52 43.59 -15.50
C GLY A 139 -26.36 42.90 -14.16
N THR A 140 -27.44 42.73 -13.37
CA THR A 140 -27.39 42.06 -12.06
C THR A 140 -27.15 40.57 -12.24
N GLU A 141 -26.18 40.02 -11.52
CA GLU A 141 -25.94 38.58 -11.47
C GLU A 141 -26.93 37.91 -10.48
N ILE A 142 -27.69 36.96 -10.99
CA ILE A 142 -28.62 36.14 -10.22
C ILE A 142 -27.93 34.78 -10.02
N TYR A 143 -27.77 34.38 -8.76
CA TYR A 143 -27.20 33.12 -8.39
C TYR A 143 -28.33 32.17 -8.00
N ASP A 144 -28.48 31.08 -8.75
CA ASP A 144 -29.42 30.01 -8.47
C ASP A 144 -28.63 28.72 -8.23
N GLY A 145 -28.99 28.01 -7.13
CA GLY A 145 -28.29 26.80 -6.72
C GLY A 145 -29.15 25.55 -6.89
N GLU A 146 -28.59 24.53 -7.54
CA GLU A 146 -29.21 23.24 -7.72
C GLU A 146 -28.38 22.14 -7.07
N ASN A 147 -29.05 21.10 -6.55
CA ASN A 147 -28.41 19.95 -5.98
C ASN A 147 -28.67 18.70 -6.83
N TYR A 148 -27.82 17.68 -6.66
CA TYR A 148 -28.04 16.39 -7.31
C TYR A 148 -29.31 15.72 -6.76
N PRO A 149 -30.00 14.91 -7.58
CA PRO A 149 -31.19 14.18 -7.14
C PRO A 149 -30.87 13.07 -6.12
N SER A 150 -29.61 12.69 -5.98
CA SER A 150 -29.10 11.72 -5.02
C SER A 150 -27.76 12.19 -4.46
N PHE A 151 -27.37 11.62 -3.34
CA PHE A 151 -26.09 11.97 -2.71
C PHE A 151 -24.91 11.71 -3.66
N PRO A 152 -24.05 12.70 -3.94
CA PRO A 152 -23.06 12.63 -5.02
C PRO A 152 -21.80 11.84 -4.69
N ILE A 153 -21.69 11.31 -3.46
CA ILE A 153 -20.57 10.46 -3.07
C ILE A 153 -21.02 9.00 -3.12
N ILE A 154 -20.28 8.21 -3.90
CA ILE A 154 -20.60 6.82 -4.18
C ILE A 154 -19.49 5.94 -3.62
N PRO A 155 -19.78 5.03 -2.66
CA PRO A 155 -18.81 4.09 -2.16
C PRO A 155 -18.52 3.00 -3.22
N LEU A 156 -17.24 2.75 -3.46
CA LEU A 156 -16.74 1.63 -4.26
C LEU A 156 -16.11 0.62 -3.31
N TRP A 157 -16.80 -0.46 -3.04
CA TRP A 157 -16.33 -1.55 -2.19
C TRP A 157 -15.42 -2.49 -2.95
N CYS A 158 -14.34 -2.94 -2.30
CA CYS A 158 -13.43 -3.91 -2.88
C CYS A 158 -14.08 -5.31 -3.00
N ASN A 159 -14.74 -5.71 -1.92
CA ASN A 159 -15.38 -7.03 -1.80
C ASN A 159 -16.63 -6.94 -0.92
N GLN A 160 -17.37 -8.05 -0.83
CA GLN A 160 -18.60 -8.14 -0.03
C GLN A 160 -18.36 -7.99 1.47
N ASN A 161 -17.16 -8.27 1.95
CA ASN A 161 -16.81 -8.15 3.37
C ASN A 161 -16.38 -6.72 3.75
N HIS A 162 -16.31 -5.81 2.79
CA HIS A 162 -15.88 -4.42 2.98
C HIS A 162 -14.47 -4.30 3.61
N GLN A 163 -13.59 -5.25 3.30
CA GLN A 163 -12.24 -5.33 3.88
C GLN A 163 -11.17 -5.15 2.81
N SER A 164 -10.02 -4.65 3.24
CA SER A 164 -8.83 -4.60 2.40
C SER A 164 -8.40 -6.01 1.99
N GLU A 165 -7.97 -6.19 0.76
CA GLU A 165 -7.37 -7.44 0.28
C GLU A 165 -6.04 -7.78 1.00
N LEU A 166 -5.47 -6.86 1.74
CA LEU A 166 -4.31 -7.12 2.60
C LEU A 166 -4.64 -8.06 3.76
N VAL A 167 -5.89 -8.06 4.24
CA VAL A 167 -6.29 -8.82 5.45
C VAL A 167 -6.00 -10.31 5.31
N GLY A 168 -6.26 -10.88 4.13
CA GLY A 168 -6.03 -12.31 3.90
C GLY A 168 -4.59 -12.73 3.66
N ILE A 169 -3.67 -11.79 3.37
CA ILE A 169 -2.31 -12.12 2.93
C ILE A 169 -1.21 -11.51 3.82
N ARG A 170 -1.59 -10.66 4.76
CA ARG A 170 -0.66 -9.89 5.59
C ARG A 170 0.32 -10.78 6.36
N GLU A 171 -0.17 -11.81 7.02
CA GLU A 171 0.62 -12.72 7.83
C GLU A 171 1.67 -13.48 7.00
N ALA A 172 1.31 -13.85 5.77
CA ALA A 172 2.23 -14.51 4.84
C ALA A 172 3.34 -13.56 4.40
N ILE A 173 3.01 -12.30 4.08
CA ILE A 173 3.99 -11.27 3.72
C ILE A 173 4.92 -10.96 4.90
N ASP A 174 4.36 -10.78 6.11
CA ASP A 174 5.14 -10.49 7.31
C ASP A 174 6.09 -11.66 7.65
N SER A 175 5.64 -12.91 7.51
CA SER A 175 6.45 -14.11 7.70
C SER A 175 7.57 -14.19 6.66
N TYR A 176 7.28 -13.93 5.39
CA TYR A 176 8.26 -13.91 4.32
C TYR A 176 9.34 -12.86 4.58
N ASP A 177 8.97 -11.65 4.94
CA ASP A 177 9.87 -10.54 5.20
C ASP A 177 10.74 -10.78 6.44
N LEU A 178 10.16 -11.40 7.48
CA LEU A 178 10.88 -11.78 8.69
C LEU A 178 11.96 -12.81 8.40
N ILE A 179 11.62 -13.90 7.70
CA ILE A 179 12.55 -14.99 7.37
C ILE A 179 13.63 -14.48 6.42
N LYS A 180 13.28 -13.68 5.41
CA LYS A 180 14.23 -13.09 4.48
C LYS A 180 15.22 -12.15 5.18
N SER A 181 14.74 -11.36 6.15
CA SER A 181 15.57 -10.47 6.95
C SER A 181 16.49 -11.26 7.89
N GLY A 182 15.97 -12.30 8.55
CA GLY A 182 16.74 -13.21 9.39
C GLY A 182 17.83 -13.95 8.61
N PHE A 183 17.48 -14.44 7.41
CA PHE A 183 18.43 -15.12 6.52
C PHE A 183 19.59 -14.22 6.10
N ALA A 184 19.32 -12.93 5.82
CA ALA A 184 20.38 -11.98 5.52
C ALA A 184 21.32 -11.76 6.71
N ASN A 185 20.78 -11.68 7.94
CA ASN A 185 21.60 -11.55 9.16
C ASN A 185 22.43 -12.81 9.42
N ASP A 186 21.86 -14.00 9.18
CA ASP A 186 22.57 -15.26 9.40
C ASP A 186 23.72 -15.43 8.37
N LEU A 187 23.53 -14.97 7.14
CA LEU A 187 24.61 -14.94 6.14
C LEU A 187 25.76 -14.01 6.57
N ASP A 188 25.42 -12.89 7.17
CA ASP A 188 26.40 -11.95 7.71
C ASP A 188 27.18 -12.57 8.88
N GLN A 189 26.46 -13.25 9.80
CA GLN A 189 27.08 -13.98 10.90
C GLN A 189 27.89 -15.21 10.45
N ALA A 190 27.44 -15.93 9.42
CA ALA A 190 28.14 -17.11 8.89
C ALA A 190 29.48 -16.73 8.22
N SER A 191 29.65 -15.47 7.83
CA SER A 191 30.93 -14.93 7.34
C SER A 191 31.96 -14.75 8.47
N MET A 192 31.53 -14.79 9.74
CA MET A 192 32.39 -14.65 10.90
C MET A 192 33.00 -16.03 11.26
N ILE A 193 34.28 -16.06 11.50
CA ILE A 193 34.98 -17.23 12.03
C ILE A 193 35.10 -17.09 13.53
N TYR A 194 34.50 -18.01 14.24
CA TYR A 194 34.63 -18.09 15.72
C TYR A 194 35.79 -19.00 16.09
N TRP A 195 36.71 -18.50 16.88
CA TRP A 195 37.83 -19.25 17.37
C TRP A 195 37.58 -19.74 18.79
N ILE A 196 37.63 -21.04 19.00
CA ILE A 196 37.56 -21.65 20.32
C ILE A 196 38.97 -21.97 20.74
N LEU A 197 39.46 -21.28 21.76
CA LEU A 197 40.76 -21.54 22.40
C LEU A 197 40.55 -22.40 23.60
N GLN A 198 41.26 -23.51 23.66
CA GLN A 198 41.22 -24.47 24.80
C GLN A 198 42.58 -24.51 25.52
N ASN A 199 42.55 -24.72 26.86
CA ASN A 199 43.73 -24.86 27.71
C ASN A 199 44.65 -23.59 27.64
N THR A 200 44.06 -22.41 27.59
CA THR A 200 44.77 -21.13 27.52
C THR A 200 45.36 -20.71 28.89
N GLY A 201 45.86 -21.63 29.69
CA GLY A 201 46.36 -21.33 31.01
C GLY A 201 47.39 -20.19 31.02
N GLY A 202 46.95 -18.98 31.47
CA GLY A 202 47.78 -17.80 31.55
C GLY A 202 47.58 -16.74 30.47
N MET A 203 46.75 -16.96 29.46
CA MET A 203 46.38 -15.90 28.50
C MET A 203 45.50 -14.85 29.16
N ASP A 204 45.93 -13.62 29.10
CA ASP A 204 45.12 -12.47 29.50
C ASP A 204 44.41 -11.83 28.31
N ASP A 205 43.60 -10.77 28.54
CA ASP A 205 42.86 -10.07 27.50
C ASP A 205 43.77 -9.40 26.45
N VAL A 206 45.03 -9.09 26.84
CA VAL A 206 46.00 -8.50 25.93
C VAL A 206 46.56 -9.53 24.97
N ASP A 207 46.78 -10.76 25.43
CA ASP A 207 47.24 -11.87 24.62
C ASP A 207 46.13 -12.31 23.62
N LEU A 208 44.88 -12.30 24.04
CA LEU A 208 43.74 -12.57 23.20
C LEU A 208 43.61 -11.50 22.10
N ALA A 209 43.77 -10.21 22.47
CA ALA A 209 43.73 -9.11 21.50
C ALA A 209 44.86 -9.22 20.45
N ARG A 210 46.09 -9.60 20.89
CA ARG A 210 47.21 -9.85 19.98
C ARG A 210 46.97 -11.03 19.03
N PHE A 211 46.38 -12.09 19.55
CA PHE A 211 46.00 -13.27 18.75
C PHE A 211 45.01 -12.88 17.66
N LEU A 212 43.96 -12.16 18.00
CA LEU A 212 42.96 -11.68 17.04
C LEU A 212 43.53 -10.72 16.04
N ASP A 213 44.42 -9.78 16.45
CA ASP A 213 45.08 -8.82 15.57
C ASP A 213 45.98 -9.51 14.53
N ARG A 214 46.77 -10.52 14.97
CA ARG A 214 47.59 -11.35 14.06
C ARG A 214 46.74 -12.14 13.07
N LEU A 215 45.62 -12.73 13.52
CA LEU A 215 44.67 -13.41 12.62
C LEU A 215 44.11 -12.46 11.57
N HIS A 216 43.73 -11.23 11.94
CA HIS A 216 43.24 -10.24 11.00
C HIS A 216 44.31 -9.70 10.04
N THR A 217 45.54 -9.54 10.51
CA THR A 217 46.61 -8.85 9.75
C THR A 217 47.41 -9.81 8.88
N VAL A 218 47.67 -11.02 9.38
CA VAL A 218 48.56 -12.02 8.76
C VAL A 218 47.80 -13.24 8.27
N GLY A 219 46.56 -13.45 8.72
CA GLY A 219 45.76 -14.66 8.40
C GLY A 219 46.22 -15.90 9.16
N ALA A 220 47.20 -15.79 10.06
CA ALA A 220 47.70 -16.88 10.89
C ALA A 220 48.18 -16.35 12.24
N ALA A 221 47.90 -17.06 13.31
CA ALA A 221 48.39 -16.75 14.62
C ALA A 221 48.93 -18.02 15.28
N VAL A 222 50.04 -17.88 16.01
CA VAL A 222 50.61 -18.96 16.83
C VAL A 222 50.04 -18.78 18.24
N VAL A 223 49.56 -19.89 18.81
CA VAL A 223 49.15 -19.96 20.22
C VAL A 223 50.35 -20.43 20.99
N ASP A 224 51.02 -19.52 21.72
CA ASP A 224 52.09 -19.85 22.66
C ASP A 224 51.47 -20.37 23.96
N GLY A 225 51.79 -21.62 24.27
CA GLY A 225 51.35 -22.24 25.53
C GLY A 225 51.95 -23.62 25.69
N ASP A 226 51.87 -24.14 26.92
CA ASP A 226 52.31 -25.49 27.28
C ASP A 226 51.58 -26.58 26.45
N ASP A 227 52.15 -27.79 26.43
CA ASP A 227 51.59 -28.94 25.70
C ASP A 227 50.07 -29.11 25.94
N GLY A 228 49.28 -28.86 24.91
CA GLY A 228 47.84 -29.07 24.95
C GLY A 228 46.94 -27.87 24.54
N VAL A 229 47.51 -26.71 24.23
CA VAL A 229 46.75 -25.55 23.71
C VAL A 229 46.23 -25.89 22.32
N LYS A 230 44.93 -25.73 22.12
CA LYS A 230 44.27 -25.94 20.82
C LYS A 230 43.46 -24.71 20.43
N ALA A 231 43.50 -24.38 19.16
CA ALA A 231 42.66 -23.36 18.53
C ALA A 231 41.85 -24.05 17.44
N ASP A 232 40.52 -24.07 17.59
CA ASP A 232 39.62 -24.61 16.59
C ASP A 232 38.79 -23.47 15.98
N ALA A 233 38.76 -23.47 14.68
CA ALA A 233 37.93 -22.50 13.91
C ALA A 233 36.54 -23.10 13.70
N HIS A 234 35.52 -22.41 14.18
CA HIS A 234 34.13 -22.76 13.93
C HIS A 234 33.46 -21.75 13.01
N THR A 235 32.78 -22.28 12.01
CA THR A 235 31.88 -21.50 11.15
C THR A 235 30.46 -21.95 11.41
N VAL A 236 29.52 -21.02 11.43
CA VAL A 236 28.10 -21.31 11.58
C VAL A 236 27.54 -21.78 10.23
N GLU A 237 27.07 -23.03 10.19
CA GLU A 237 26.35 -23.52 9.02
C GLU A 237 24.93 -22.97 8.99
N VAL A 238 24.61 -22.16 7.98
CA VAL A 238 23.26 -21.68 7.76
C VAL A 238 22.46 -22.74 7.00
N PRO A 239 21.26 -23.14 7.47
CA PRO A 239 20.42 -24.12 6.76
C PRO A 239 19.80 -23.51 5.48
N TYR A 240 20.69 -23.24 4.51
CA TYR A 240 20.39 -22.52 3.28
C TYR A 240 19.25 -23.16 2.46
N GLN A 241 19.32 -24.46 2.24
CA GLN A 241 18.35 -25.16 1.38
C GLN A 241 16.93 -25.15 1.94
N SER A 242 16.77 -25.42 3.24
CA SER A 242 15.47 -25.44 3.87
C SER A 242 14.82 -24.05 3.92
N ARG A 243 15.61 -23.01 4.19
CA ARG A 243 15.11 -21.63 4.18
C ARG A 243 14.69 -21.15 2.78
N THR A 244 15.49 -21.47 1.76
CA THR A 244 15.14 -21.13 0.38
C THR A 244 13.86 -21.86 -0.06
N ALA A 245 13.76 -23.16 0.22
CA ALA A 245 12.58 -23.95 -0.11
C ALA A 245 11.31 -23.40 0.57
N TYR A 246 11.43 -22.97 1.85
CA TYR A 246 10.31 -22.39 2.57
C TYR A 246 9.89 -21.01 2.01
N LEU A 247 10.86 -20.15 1.68
CA LEU A 247 10.57 -18.86 1.04
C LEU A 247 9.91 -19.03 -0.35
N ASP A 248 10.37 -20.02 -1.13
CA ASP A 248 9.75 -20.34 -2.41
C ASP A 248 8.32 -20.87 -2.25
N LYS A 249 8.08 -21.69 -1.24
CA LYS A 249 6.73 -22.17 -0.91
C LYS A 249 5.83 -21.04 -0.47
N LEU A 250 6.25 -20.18 0.47
CA LEU A 250 5.48 -19.00 0.88
C LEU A 250 5.17 -18.08 -0.28
N LYS A 251 6.15 -17.86 -1.17
CA LYS A 251 5.93 -17.07 -2.38
C LYS A 251 4.83 -17.68 -3.25
N ALA A 252 4.89 -18.99 -3.49
CA ALA A 252 3.89 -19.67 -4.29
C ALA A 252 2.49 -19.56 -3.67
N ASP A 253 2.39 -19.84 -2.36
CA ASP A 253 1.13 -19.74 -1.62
C ASP A 253 0.53 -18.33 -1.69
N MET A 254 1.36 -17.27 -1.51
CA MET A 254 0.88 -15.89 -1.66
C MET A 254 0.32 -15.56 -3.06
N TYR A 255 0.91 -16.10 -4.11
CA TYR A 255 0.38 -15.93 -5.48
C TYR A 255 -0.93 -16.69 -5.67
N ASP A 256 -1.03 -17.90 -5.11
CA ASP A 256 -2.21 -18.73 -5.20
C ASP A 256 -3.37 -18.14 -4.37
N ASP A 257 -3.12 -17.70 -3.13
CA ASP A 257 -4.11 -17.08 -2.23
C ASP A 257 -4.68 -15.77 -2.81
N PHE A 258 -3.83 -14.94 -3.41
CA PHE A 258 -4.27 -13.69 -4.04
C PHE A 258 -4.81 -13.89 -5.47
N GLN A 259 -4.76 -15.11 -5.98
CA GLN A 259 -5.09 -15.42 -7.39
C GLN A 259 -4.31 -14.54 -8.38
N ALA A 260 -3.06 -14.24 -8.04
CA ALA A 260 -2.19 -13.38 -8.84
C ALA A 260 -1.33 -14.20 -9.80
N LEU A 261 -1.05 -13.62 -10.95
CA LEU A 261 -0.23 -14.25 -11.96
C LEU A 261 1.27 -14.09 -11.62
N ASP A 262 1.97 -15.22 -11.42
CA ASP A 262 3.44 -15.21 -11.34
C ASP A 262 4.05 -15.20 -12.75
N VAL A 263 4.38 -14.00 -13.22
CA VAL A 263 5.00 -13.81 -14.56
C VAL A 263 6.30 -14.61 -14.72
N THR A 264 7.01 -14.91 -13.63
CA THR A 264 8.25 -15.71 -13.71
C THR A 264 7.97 -17.16 -14.09
N LYS A 265 6.83 -17.71 -13.66
CA LYS A 265 6.37 -19.05 -14.07
C LYS A 265 5.92 -19.09 -15.54
N LEU A 266 5.44 -17.95 -16.08
CA LEU A 266 5.05 -17.87 -17.50
C LEU A 266 6.27 -17.80 -18.43
N MET A 267 7.36 -17.20 -17.99
CA MET A 267 8.59 -17.07 -18.81
C MET A 267 9.44 -18.36 -18.84
N GLY A 268 9.19 -19.31 -17.96
CA GLY A 268 9.98 -20.54 -17.79
C GLY A 268 9.74 -21.65 -18.82
N GLY A 269 8.95 -21.44 -19.88
CA GLY A 269 8.69 -22.41 -20.93
C GLY A 269 8.22 -21.75 -22.23
N GLN A 270 8.34 -22.46 -23.36
CA GLN A 270 7.71 -22.05 -24.61
C GLN A 270 6.18 -22.17 -24.45
N LYS A 271 5.54 -21.09 -23.99
CA LYS A 271 4.07 -21.01 -23.92
C LYS A 271 3.54 -20.27 -25.12
N THR A 272 2.45 -20.79 -25.66
CA THR A 272 1.73 -20.16 -26.79
C THR A 272 0.97 -18.92 -26.29
N ALA A 273 0.72 -17.97 -27.20
CA ALA A 273 -0.09 -16.79 -26.87
C ALA A 273 -1.48 -17.16 -26.32
N THR A 274 -2.01 -18.31 -26.70
CA THR A 274 -3.29 -18.86 -26.23
C THR A 274 -3.22 -19.32 -24.76
N GLU A 275 -2.12 -19.97 -24.36
CA GLU A 275 -1.90 -20.37 -22.95
C GLU A 275 -1.70 -19.18 -22.04
N ILE A 276 -1.00 -18.14 -22.52
CA ILE A 276 -0.84 -16.90 -21.79
C ILE A 276 -2.20 -16.20 -21.60
N ARG A 277 -3.03 -16.20 -22.65
CA ARG A 277 -4.37 -15.60 -22.59
C ARG A 277 -5.32 -16.36 -21.65
N ALA A 278 -5.31 -17.70 -21.72
CA ALA A 278 -6.10 -18.54 -20.81
C ALA A 278 -5.68 -18.45 -19.35
N ALA A 279 -4.44 -18.05 -19.05
CA ALA A 279 -3.97 -17.79 -17.70
C ALA A 279 -4.43 -16.43 -17.15
N TYR A 280 -4.94 -15.54 -18.03
CA TYR A 280 -5.50 -14.24 -17.66
C TYR A 280 -7.04 -14.24 -17.59
N GLU A 281 -7.71 -15.25 -18.17
CA GLU A 281 -9.15 -15.49 -18.09
C GLU A 281 -9.51 -16.35 -16.86
#